data_8caa719dff7339fdcf335b7a49c2cd48
#
_entry.id   8caa719dff7339fdcf335b7a49c2cd48
#
_cell.length_a   1.000
_cell.length_b   1.000
_cell.length_c   1.000
_cell.angle_alpha   90.00
_cell.angle_beta   90.00
_cell.angle_gamma   90.00
#
_symmetry.space_group_name_H-M   'P 1'
#
loop_
_entity.id
_entity.type
_entity.pdbx_description
1 polymer ?
#
loop_
_entity_poly.entity_id
_entity_poly.type
_entity_poly.pdbx_seq_one_letter_code
_entity_poly.pdbx_strand_id
1 'polypeptide(L)'
;TPTLLIGGADQPAKTLPDLVALCRAQPGKIIFGSAGSGSAQHLALEIFKARANIDVLHVPYKGSAPLMNDLMGGHVQYCFEGMTTATPLIQSGKVIALAQTLQQRSKSQPNVPTVAEQGYPGFEASIWFGMVGPAKMPAAMVQRMNQDIDRVLAMADVQEKLAQVGAEDGGGSVCLLYTSPSPRDGLLS
;
A
#
# COMPACT_ATOMS: atom_id res chain seq x y z
N THR A 1 2.27 4.52 -5.45
CA THR A 1 2.53 4.90 -4.04
C THR A 1 3.10 3.71 -3.30
N PRO A 2 4.25 3.85 -2.66
CA PRO A 2 4.81 2.83 -1.78
C PRO A 2 3.86 2.47 -0.64
N THR A 3 3.98 1.24 -0.16
CA THR A 3 3.26 0.76 1.02
C THR A 3 4.25 0.62 2.18
N LEU A 4 3.82 0.91 3.38
CA LEU A 4 4.57 0.70 4.63
C LEU A 4 3.93 -0.41 5.45
N LEU A 5 4.76 -1.25 6.05
CA LEU A 5 4.36 -2.08 7.18
C LEU A 5 4.48 -1.22 8.43
N ILE A 6 3.36 -0.95 9.06
CA ILE A 6 3.26 -0.11 10.26
C ILE A 6 2.64 -0.86 11.42
N GLY A 7 2.94 -0.40 12.62
CA GLY A 7 2.33 -0.89 13.87
C GLY A 7 1.88 0.26 14.75
N GLY A 8 0.98 -0.01 15.68
CA GLY A 8 0.63 0.95 16.72
C GLY A 8 1.87 1.35 17.54
N ALA A 9 1.89 2.57 18.07
CA ALA A 9 3.07 3.10 18.77
C ALA A 9 3.50 2.24 19.97
N ASP A 10 2.56 1.61 20.66
CA ASP A 10 2.80 0.82 21.86
C ASP A 10 3.12 -0.66 21.59
N GLN A 11 3.15 -1.08 20.30
CA GLN A 11 3.41 -2.47 19.97
C GLN A 11 4.85 -2.90 20.33
N PRO A 12 5.05 -4.16 20.81
CA PRO A 12 6.36 -4.61 21.29
C PRO A 12 7.40 -4.74 20.18
N ALA A 13 7.02 -5.21 18.98
CA ALA A 13 7.93 -5.32 17.86
C ALA A 13 8.07 -3.97 17.14
N LYS A 14 9.28 -3.43 17.11
CA LYS A 14 9.63 -2.15 16.47
C LYS A 14 10.38 -2.33 15.16
N THR A 15 10.84 -3.53 14.86
CA THR A 15 11.53 -3.88 13.63
C THR A 15 10.83 -5.06 12.96
N LEU A 16 11.08 -5.27 11.66
CA LEU A 16 10.52 -6.40 10.93
C LEU A 16 11.00 -7.75 11.49
N PRO A 17 12.29 -7.96 11.81
CA PRO A 17 12.74 -9.19 12.45
C PRO A 17 12.04 -9.49 13.78
N ASP A 18 11.85 -8.48 14.63
CA ASP A 18 11.13 -8.65 15.90
C ASP A 18 9.67 -9.05 15.68
N LEU A 19 9.02 -8.45 14.70
CA LEU A 19 7.65 -8.79 14.33
C LEU A 19 7.53 -10.23 13.85
N VAL A 20 8.44 -10.68 12.99
CA VAL A 20 8.46 -12.06 12.51
C VAL A 20 8.68 -13.04 13.66
N ALA A 21 9.62 -12.72 14.56
CA ALA A 21 9.86 -13.54 15.76
C ALA A 21 8.61 -13.61 16.66
N LEU A 22 7.94 -12.47 16.86
CA LEU A 22 6.71 -12.39 17.64
C LEU A 22 5.57 -13.22 17.01
N CYS A 23 5.37 -13.10 15.69
CA CYS A 23 4.35 -13.89 14.99
C CYS A 23 4.61 -15.40 15.06
N ARG A 24 5.88 -15.81 14.97
CA ARG A 24 6.27 -17.24 15.11
C ARG A 24 6.11 -17.76 16.53
N ALA A 25 6.34 -16.92 17.54
CA ALA A 25 6.14 -17.28 18.94
C ALA A 25 4.65 -17.37 19.32
N GLN A 26 3.78 -16.66 18.60
CA GLN A 26 2.36 -16.56 18.88
C GLN A 26 1.53 -16.74 17.60
N PRO A 27 1.56 -17.94 16.95
CA PRO A 27 0.83 -18.16 15.70
C PRO A 27 -0.67 -17.93 15.87
N GLY A 28 -1.27 -17.23 14.91
CA GLY A 28 -2.68 -16.87 14.87
C GLY A 28 -3.15 -15.84 15.90
N LYS A 29 -2.24 -15.27 16.73
CA LYS A 29 -2.64 -14.32 17.78
C LYS A 29 -2.37 -12.86 17.42
N ILE A 30 -1.41 -12.60 16.56
CA ILE A 30 -1.09 -11.23 16.14
C ILE A 30 -2.11 -10.78 15.10
N ILE A 31 -2.72 -9.63 15.32
CA ILE A 31 -3.81 -9.11 14.50
C ILE A 31 -3.25 -8.11 13.47
N PHE A 32 -3.50 -8.43 12.20
CA PHE A 32 -3.23 -7.53 11.08
C PHE A 32 -4.54 -7.00 10.49
N GLY A 33 -4.64 -5.70 10.33
CA GLY A 33 -5.76 -5.09 9.64
C GLY A 33 -5.50 -4.83 8.16
N SER A 34 -6.58 -4.70 7.39
CA SER A 34 -6.54 -4.18 6.02
C SER A 34 -7.74 -3.28 5.72
N ALA A 35 -7.65 -2.48 4.67
CA ALA A 35 -8.77 -1.63 4.23
C ALA A 35 -9.91 -2.43 3.57
N GLY A 36 -9.85 -3.75 3.59
CA GLY A 36 -10.88 -4.66 3.08
C GLY A 36 -10.30 -5.94 2.49
N SER A 37 -11.12 -6.98 2.44
CA SER A 37 -10.76 -8.24 1.78
C SER A 37 -10.48 -8.01 0.29
N GLY A 38 -9.32 -8.50 -0.19
CA GLY A 38 -8.87 -8.29 -1.58
C GLY A 38 -8.26 -6.92 -1.86
N SER A 39 -8.15 -6.02 -0.87
CA SER A 39 -7.43 -4.77 -1.01
C SER A 39 -5.92 -5.00 -1.22
N ALA A 40 -5.20 -3.99 -1.71
CA ALA A 40 -3.75 -4.07 -1.87
C ALA A 40 -3.05 -4.35 -0.53
N GLN A 41 -3.55 -3.81 0.57
CA GLN A 41 -3.06 -4.08 1.93
C GLN A 41 -3.23 -5.55 2.31
N HIS A 42 -4.38 -6.15 2.00
CA HIS A 42 -4.62 -7.57 2.26
C HIS A 42 -3.70 -8.45 1.40
N LEU A 43 -3.54 -8.14 0.12
CA LEU A 43 -2.62 -8.88 -0.76
C LEU A 43 -1.16 -8.77 -0.29
N ALA A 44 -0.72 -7.58 0.13
CA ALA A 44 0.61 -7.41 0.71
C ALA A 44 0.82 -8.26 1.96
N LEU A 45 -0.21 -8.34 2.83
CA LEU A 45 -0.19 -9.20 4.02
C LEU A 45 -0.07 -10.68 3.63
N GLU A 46 -0.88 -11.17 2.69
CA GLU A 46 -0.85 -12.58 2.30
C GLU A 46 0.48 -12.99 1.64
N ILE A 47 1.05 -12.11 0.81
CA ILE A 47 2.40 -12.30 0.27
C ILE A 47 3.44 -12.35 1.40
N PHE A 48 3.33 -11.45 2.38
CA PHE A 48 4.25 -11.42 3.51
C PHE A 48 4.13 -12.67 4.40
N LYS A 49 2.91 -13.10 4.72
CA LYS A 49 2.66 -14.36 5.46
C LYS A 49 3.34 -15.55 4.80
N ALA A 50 3.15 -15.68 3.49
CA ALA A 50 3.75 -16.76 2.72
C ALA A 50 5.29 -16.70 2.71
N ARG A 51 5.88 -15.49 2.51
CA ARG A 51 7.34 -15.32 2.47
C ARG A 51 8.02 -15.48 3.81
N ALA A 52 7.40 -14.97 4.88
CA ALA A 52 7.94 -15.03 6.23
C ALA A 52 7.59 -16.34 6.97
N ASN A 53 6.73 -17.18 6.40
CA ASN A 53 6.18 -18.39 7.02
C ASN A 53 5.64 -18.08 8.42
N ILE A 54 4.67 -17.16 8.49
CA ILE A 54 4.00 -16.75 9.72
C ILE A 54 2.49 -16.91 9.60
N ASP A 55 1.87 -17.17 10.74
CA ASP A 55 0.41 -17.20 10.87
C ASP A 55 -0.06 -16.02 11.71
N VAL A 56 -1.01 -15.24 11.18
CA VAL A 56 -1.57 -14.06 11.83
C VAL A 56 -3.07 -13.96 11.55
N LEU A 57 -3.79 -13.33 12.44
CA LEU A 57 -5.22 -13.07 12.28
C LEU A 57 -5.44 -11.84 11.41
N HIS A 58 -6.17 -11.98 10.31
CA HIS A 58 -6.54 -10.86 9.45
C HIS A 58 -7.93 -10.31 9.79
N VAL A 59 -8.02 -8.98 9.96
CA VAL A 59 -9.28 -8.25 10.22
C VAL A 59 -9.50 -7.23 9.10
N PRO A 60 -10.50 -7.43 8.22
CA PRO A 60 -10.81 -6.48 7.15
C PRO A 60 -11.71 -5.34 7.65
N TYR A 61 -11.38 -4.11 7.26
CA TYR A 61 -12.14 -2.89 7.53
C TYR A 61 -12.83 -2.36 6.26
N LYS A 62 -13.72 -1.39 6.42
CA LYS A 62 -14.35 -0.66 5.32
C LYS A 62 -13.54 0.58 4.95
N GLY A 63 -12.24 0.38 4.61
CA GLY A 63 -11.33 1.45 4.24
C GLY A 63 -10.25 1.73 5.28
N SER A 64 -9.29 2.61 4.93
CA SER A 64 -8.13 2.94 5.77
C SER A 64 -8.50 3.74 7.02
N ALA A 65 -9.51 4.61 6.97
CA ALA A 65 -9.84 5.47 8.11
C ALA A 65 -10.24 4.68 9.38
N PRO A 66 -11.21 3.75 9.35
CA PRO A 66 -11.52 2.93 10.51
C PRO A 66 -10.37 2.01 10.92
N LEU A 67 -9.59 1.49 9.97
CA LEU A 67 -8.40 0.71 10.25
C LEU A 67 -7.37 1.52 11.07
N MET A 68 -7.08 2.76 10.66
CA MET A 68 -6.12 3.61 11.38
C MET A 68 -6.60 3.96 12.78
N ASN A 69 -7.88 4.20 12.98
CA ASN A 69 -8.43 4.43 14.31
C ASN A 69 -8.20 3.23 15.24
N ASP A 70 -8.48 2.03 14.77
CA ASP A 70 -8.31 0.79 15.54
C ASP A 70 -6.82 0.41 15.73
N LEU A 71 -5.95 0.74 14.78
CA LEU A 71 -4.50 0.59 14.92
C LEU A 71 -3.96 1.50 16.03
N MET A 72 -4.37 2.77 16.04
CA MET A 72 -3.98 3.73 17.09
C MET A 72 -4.62 3.40 18.43
N GLY A 73 -5.80 2.79 18.44
CA GLY A 73 -6.50 2.32 19.65
C GLY A 73 -5.99 0.97 20.18
N GLY A 74 -5.08 0.29 19.46
CA GLY A 74 -4.51 -0.99 19.87
C GLY A 74 -5.42 -2.21 19.63
N HIS A 75 -6.57 -2.04 18.97
CA HIS A 75 -7.47 -3.14 18.59
C HIS A 75 -6.90 -3.97 17.44
N VAL A 76 -6.11 -3.37 16.58
CA VAL A 76 -5.27 -3.99 15.56
C VAL A 76 -3.83 -3.64 15.86
N GLN A 77 -2.92 -4.57 15.68
CA GLN A 77 -1.52 -4.41 16.08
C GLN A 77 -0.65 -3.88 14.93
N TYR A 78 -0.84 -4.44 13.73
CA TYR A 78 -0.05 -4.10 12.54
C TYR A 78 -0.93 -4.06 11.29
N CYS A 79 -0.46 -3.37 10.27
CA CYS A 79 -1.07 -3.39 8.93
C CYS A 79 -0.06 -2.96 7.86
N PHE A 80 -0.37 -3.29 6.62
CA PHE A 80 0.21 -2.60 5.46
C PHE A 80 -0.66 -1.40 5.13
N GLU A 81 -0.05 -0.23 4.94
CA GLU A 81 -0.80 0.98 4.61
C GLU A 81 -0.05 1.84 3.60
N GLY A 82 -0.79 2.56 2.77
CA GLY A 82 -0.20 3.49 1.81
C GLY A 82 0.60 4.60 2.50
N MET A 83 1.74 4.94 1.93
CA MET A 83 2.65 5.95 2.50
C MET A 83 1.96 7.30 2.70
N THR A 84 1.03 7.67 1.82
CA THR A 84 0.25 8.89 1.92
C THR A 84 -0.57 9.00 3.20
N THR A 85 -1.15 7.90 3.66
CA THR A 85 -1.93 7.82 4.91
C THR A 85 -1.02 7.65 6.11
N ALA A 86 0.02 6.83 6.00
CA ALA A 86 0.89 6.47 7.10
C ALA A 86 1.87 7.59 7.50
N THR A 87 2.42 8.36 6.55
CA THR A 87 3.46 9.37 6.81
C THR A 87 3.06 10.40 7.88
N PRO A 88 1.89 11.04 7.84
CA PRO A 88 1.49 12.00 8.88
C PRO A 88 1.36 11.35 10.27
N LEU A 89 0.94 10.10 10.34
CA LEU A 89 0.78 9.36 11.60
C LEU A 89 2.13 8.95 12.19
N ILE A 90 3.10 8.59 11.34
CA ILE A 90 4.48 8.31 11.75
C ILE A 90 5.13 9.60 12.28
N GLN A 91 5.00 10.72 11.57
CA GLN A 91 5.54 12.01 11.97
C GLN A 91 4.98 12.50 13.32
N SER A 92 3.70 12.21 13.59
CA SER A 92 3.06 12.53 14.87
C SER A 92 3.34 11.50 15.98
N GLY A 93 4.10 10.45 15.72
CA GLY A 93 4.44 9.40 16.69
C GLY A 93 3.27 8.47 17.06
N LYS A 94 2.15 8.53 16.35
CA LYS A 94 0.97 7.69 16.63
C LYS A 94 1.11 6.26 16.15
N VAL A 95 1.95 6.04 15.15
CA VAL A 95 2.29 4.72 14.61
C VAL A 95 3.79 4.66 14.35
N ILE A 96 4.33 3.45 14.25
CA ILE A 96 5.72 3.18 13.91
C ILE A 96 5.81 2.51 12.55
N ALA A 97 6.86 2.83 11.78
CA ALA A 97 7.16 2.16 10.52
C ALA A 97 8.23 1.08 10.74
N LEU A 98 7.94 -0.17 10.35
CA LEU A 98 8.85 -1.30 10.47
C LEU A 98 9.59 -1.59 9.16
N ALA A 99 8.92 -1.41 8.03
CA ALA A 99 9.49 -1.65 6.72
C ALA A 99 8.70 -0.93 5.62
N GLN A 100 9.34 -0.72 4.48
CA GLN A 100 8.67 -0.31 3.25
C GLN A 100 8.74 -1.42 2.19
N THR A 101 7.77 -1.45 1.30
CA THR A 101 7.53 -2.60 0.43
C THR A 101 8.11 -2.46 -0.98
N LEU A 102 8.84 -1.39 -1.27
CA LEU A 102 9.57 -1.22 -2.53
C LEU A 102 10.90 -1.97 -2.52
N GLN A 103 11.47 -2.19 -3.71
CA GLN A 103 12.81 -2.75 -3.86
C GLN A 103 13.91 -1.81 -3.35
N GLN A 104 13.68 -0.51 -3.47
CA GLN A 104 14.57 0.54 -2.96
C GLN A 104 13.81 1.44 -2.00
N ARG A 105 14.54 2.07 -1.07
CA ARG A 105 13.93 2.99 -0.13
C ARG A 105 13.37 4.22 -0.84
N SER A 106 12.16 4.59 -0.47
CA SER A 106 11.55 5.84 -0.92
C SER A 106 12.31 7.05 -0.40
N LYS A 107 12.40 8.10 -1.20
CA LYS A 107 13.02 9.37 -0.82
C LYS A 107 12.30 10.05 0.34
N SER A 108 11.00 9.83 0.51
CA SER A 108 10.21 10.40 1.60
C SER A 108 10.38 9.68 2.93
N GLN A 109 10.90 8.42 2.92
CA GLN A 109 11.14 7.62 4.13
C GLN A 109 12.52 6.92 4.07
N PRO A 110 13.62 7.66 3.93
CA PRO A 110 14.95 7.07 3.68
C PRO A 110 15.47 6.22 4.86
N ASN A 111 14.95 6.48 6.06
CA ASN A 111 15.38 5.78 7.28
C ASN A 111 14.62 4.47 7.53
N VAL A 112 13.50 4.22 6.81
CA VAL A 112 12.74 2.99 6.94
C VAL A 112 13.32 1.96 5.98
N PRO A 113 13.86 0.82 6.46
CA PRO A 113 14.43 -0.20 5.58
C PRO A 113 13.34 -0.90 4.75
N THR A 114 13.70 -1.47 3.60
CA THR A 114 12.74 -2.25 2.82
C THR A 114 12.57 -3.65 3.41
N VAL A 115 11.44 -4.29 3.10
CA VAL A 115 11.21 -5.70 3.42
C VAL A 115 12.29 -6.58 2.75
N ALA A 116 12.68 -6.21 1.52
CA ALA A 116 13.73 -6.90 0.76
C ALA A 116 15.10 -6.83 1.47
N GLU A 117 15.49 -5.64 1.99
CA GLU A 117 16.73 -5.46 2.76
C GLU A 117 16.75 -6.26 4.07
N GLN A 118 15.58 -6.56 4.62
CA GLN A 118 15.43 -7.26 5.90
C GLN A 118 15.24 -8.79 5.75
N GLY A 119 15.71 -9.37 4.65
CA GLY A 119 15.79 -10.81 4.48
C GLY A 119 14.73 -11.43 3.56
N TYR A 120 13.94 -10.62 2.88
CA TYR A 120 12.92 -11.08 1.93
C TYR A 120 13.16 -10.54 0.51
N PRO A 121 14.26 -10.92 -0.15
CA PRO A 121 14.62 -10.38 -1.46
C PRO A 121 13.50 -10.59 -2.49
N GLY A 122 13.27 -9.58 -3.31
CA GLY A 122 12.21 -9.59 -4.30
C GLY A 122 10.80 -9.37 -3.72
N PHE A 123 10.67 -9.05 -2.42
CA PHE A 123 9.38 -8.61 -1.89
C PHE A 123 9.07 -7.22 -2.42
N GLU A 124 7.93 -7.10 -3.06
CA GLU A 124 7.42 -5.82 -3.55
C GLU A 124 5.90 -5.81 -3.45
N ALA A 125 5.36 -4.73 -2.92
CA ALA A 125 3.94 -4.43 -2.93
C ALA A 125 3.75 -2.92 -3.01
N SER A 126 2.91 -2.47 -3.93
CA SER A 126 2.60 -1.06 -4.11
C SER A 126 1.11 -0.85 -4.32
N ILE A 127 0.63 0.32 -3.92
CA ILE A 127 -0.71 0.77 -4.25
C ILE A 127 -0.58 1.70 -5.46
N TRP A 128 -1.36 1.44 -6.47
CA TRP A 128 -1.48 2.33 -7.61
C TRP A 128 -2.89 2.92 -7.67
N PHE A 129 -2.99 4.12 -8.18
CA PHE A 129 -4.25 4.81 -8.41
C PHE A 129 -4.38 5.09 -9.90
N GLY A 130 -5.57 4.93 -10.43
CA GLY A 130 -5.85 5.18 -11.82
C GLY A 130 -7.26 5.75 -12.01
N MET A 131 -7.47 6.44 -13.11
CA MET A 131 -8.79 6.88 -13.53
C MET A 131 -9.33 5.91 -14.56
N VAL A 132 -10.55 5.43 -14.35
CA VAL A 132 -11.23 4.54 -15.29
C VAL A 132 -12.49 5.21 -15.81
N GLY A 133 -12.83 4.95 -17.06
CA GLY A 133 -14.02 5.46 -17.72
C GLY A 133 -14.93 4.34 -18.23
N PRO A 134 -16.16 4.66 -18.69
CA PRO A 134 -17.04 3.68 -19.33
C PRO A 134 -16.39 3.01 -20.53
N ALA A 135 -16.64 1.70 -20.71
CA ALA A 135 -16.01 0.87 -21.74
C ALA A 135 -16.15 1.39 -23.19
N LYS A 136 -17.18 2.18 -23.49
CA LYS A 136 -17.44 2.73 -24.82
C LYS A 136 -17.08 4.22 -24.94
N MET A 137 -16.18 4.72 -24.09
CA MET A 137 -15.72 6.12 -24.18
C MET A 137 -14.95 6.33 -25.50
N PRO A 138 -15.20 7.43 -26.25
CA PRO A 138 -14.45 7.73 -27.45
C PRO A 138 -12.95 7.79 -27.18
N ALA A 139 -12.13 7.15 -28.01
CA ALA A 139 -10.67 7.10 -27.83
C ALA A 139 -10.02 8.50 -27.75
N ALA A 140 -10.51 9.45 -28.56
CA ALA A 140 -10.05 10.84 -28.53
C ALA A 140 -10.28 11.51 -27.17
N MET A 141 -11.39 11.19 -26.49
CA MET A 141 -11.67 11.71 -25.16
C MET A 141 -10.71 11.10 -24.12
N VAL A 142 -10.46 9.79 -24.18
CA VAL A 142 -9.52 9.11 -23.29
C VAL A 142 -8.11 9.70 -23.45
N GLN A 143 -7.64 9.88 -24.71
CA GLN A 143 -6.35 10.49 -24.97
C GLN A 143 -6.25 11.92 -24.45
N ARG A 144 -7.30 12.70 -24.63
CA ARG A 144 -7.34 14.10 -24.14
C ARG A 144 -7.26 14.14 -22.61
N MET A 145 -8.05 13.32 -21.93
CA MET A 145 -8.02 13.24 -20.46
C MET A 145 -6.65 12.78 -19.94
N ASN A 146 -6.03 11.80 -20.59
CA ASN A 146 -4.68 11.37 -20.22
C ASN A 146 -3.67 12.51 -20.36
N GLN A 147 -3.66 13.22 -21.49
CA GLN A 147 -2.77 14.38 -21.70
C GLN A 147 -3.00 15.50 -20.67
N ASP A 148 -4.25 15.76 -20.32
CA ASP A 148 -4.58 16.79 -19.33
C ASP A 148 -4.14 16.35 -17.92
N ILE A 149 -4.28 15.07 -17.56
CA ILE A 149 -3.76 14.49 -16.30
C ILE A 149 -2.23 14.57 -16.25
N ASP A 150 -1.54 14.14 -17.31
CA ASP A 150 -0.07 14.18 -17.37
C ASP A 150 0.43 15.62 -17.21
N ARG A 151 -0.26 16.59 -17.84
CA ARG A 151 0.06 18.01 -17.69
C ARG A 151 -0.11 18.49 -16.25
N VAL A 152 -1.18 18.10 -15.59
CA VAL A 152 -1.43 18.45 -14.17
C VAL A 152 -0.40 17.80 -13.26
N LEU A 153 -0.07 16.52 -13.49
CA LEU A 153 0.95 15.81 -12.71
C LEU A 153 2.35 16.43 -12.89
N ALA A 154 2.64 17.00 -14.05
CA ALA A 154 3.92 17.70 -14.30
C ALA A 154 4.02 19.11 -13.66
N MET A 155 2.94 19.65 -13.08
CA MET A 155 2.96 20.95 -12.42
C MET A 155 3.78 20.90 -11.12
N ALA A 156 4.65 21.91 -10.90
CA ALA A 156 5.57 21.91 -9.77
C ALA A 156 4.86 21.87 -8.40
N ASP A 157 3.75 22.58 -8.25
CA ASP A 157 2.95 22.61 -7.03
C ASP A 157 2.24 21.26 -6.76
N VAL A 158 1.88 20.54 -7.82
CA VAL A 158 1.31 19.19 -7.72
C VAL A 158 2.39 18.19 -7.32
N GLN A 159 3.57 18.25 -7.94
CA GLN A 159 4.71 17.40 -7.59
C GLN A 159 5.15 17.61 -6.15
N GLU A 160 5.19 18.86 -5.68
CA GLU A 160 5.50 19.16 -4.29
C GLU A 160 4.49 18.53 -3.32
N LYS A 161 3.19 18.67 -3.61
CA LYS A 161 2.13 18.07 -2.80
C LYS A 161 2.20 16.53 -2.79
N LEU A 162 2.47 15.92 -3.93
CA LEU A 162 2.66 14.45 -4.01
C LEU A 162 3.86 14.01 -3.18
N ALA A 163 4.99 14.73 -3.27
CA ALA A 163 6.18 14.42 -2.47
C ALA A 163 5.92 14.56 -0.96
N GLN A 164 5.19 15.60 -0.53
CA GLN A 164 4.85 15.81 0.88
C GLN A 164 4.05 14.64 1.49
N VAL A 165 3.19 14.00 0.71
CA VAL A 165 2.41 12.84 1.15
C VAL A 165 3.06 11.51 0.78
N GLY A 166 4.29 11.50 0.29
CA GLY A 166 5.01 10.27 -0.07
C GLY A 166 4.43 9.54 -1.28
N ALA A 167 3.64 10.22 -2.11
CA ALA A 167 3.21 9.69 -3.38
C ALA A 167 4.31 9.87 -4.41
N GLU A 168 4.54 8.85 -5.23
CA GLU A 168 5.41 8.92 -6.38
C GLU A 168 4.54 8.99 -7.64
N ASP A 169 4.84 9.95 -8.51
CA ASP A 169 4.22 10.03 -9.82
C ASP A 169 4.81 8.92 -10.70
N GLY A 170 3.96 8.01 -11.11
CA GLY A 170 4.34 6.96 -12.05
C GLY A 170 4.33 7.43 -13.50
N GLY A 171 3.78 8.61 -13.79
CA GLY A 171 3.47 9.07 -15.14
C GLY A 171 2.67 8.00 -15.90
N GLY A 172 2.17 8.26 -17.06
CA GLY A 172 1.69 7.09 -17.75
C GLY A 172 0.88 7.32 -19.01
N SER A 173 1.13 6.47 -19.97
CA SER A 173 0.28 6.27 -21.13
C SER A 173 -1.09 5.70 -20.72
N VAL A 174 -2.07 5.88 -21.56
CA VAL A 174 -3.39 5.22 -21.44
C VAL A 174 -3.20 3.75 -21.13
N CYS A 175 -3.72 3.29 -19.98
CA CYS A 175 -3.47 1.94 -19.52
C CYS A 175 -4.13 0.88 -20.44
N LEU A 176 -3.42 -0.22 -20.64
CA LEU A 176 -3.89 -1.39 -21.38
C LEU A 176 -5.19 -2.02 -20.84
N LEU A 177 -5.57 -1.74 -19.61
CA LEU A 177 -6.87 -2.14 -19.04
C LEU A 177 -8.06 -1.68 -19.88
N TYR A 178 -7.91 -0.59 -20.63
CA TYR A 178 -8.98 -0.11 -21.52
C TYR A 178 -9.13 -0.97 -22.80
N THR A 179 -8.08 -1.62 -23.23
CA THR A 179 -8.04 -2.47 -24.45
C THR A 179 -8.09 -3.95 -24.14
N SER A 180 -7.98 -4.34 -22.88
CA SER A 180 -8.10 -5.73 -22.45
C SER A 180 -9.59 -6.08 -22.30
N PRO A 181 -10.10 -7.09 -23.01
CA PRO A 181 -11.46 -7.56 -22.75
C PRO A 181 -11.55 -7.98 -21.27
N SER A 182 -12.60 -7.52 -20.59
CA SER A 182 -12.89 -8.00 -19.25
C SER A 182 -12.99 -9.53 -19.28
N PRO A 183 -12.50 -10.25 -18.27
CA PRO A 183 -12.75 -11.70 -18.18
C PRO A 183 -14.24 -12.08 -18.26
N ARG A 184 -15.15 -11.13 -18.06
CA ARG A 184 -16.60 -11.31 -18.23
C ARG A 184 -17.02 -11.20 -19.69
N ASP A 185 -16.26 -10.53 -20.55
CA ASP A 185 -16.62 -10.34 -21.95
C ASP A 185 -16.29 -11.60 -22.79
N GLY A 186 -15.42 -12.49 -22.28
CA GLY A 186 -15.11 -13.79 -22.86
C GLY A 186 -16.07 -14.92 -22.47
N LEU A 187 -17.02 -14.68 -21.58
CA LEU A 187 -18.02 -15.65 -21.13
C LEU A 187 -19.40 -15.44 -21.81
N LEU A 188 -19.51 -14.48 -22.71
CA LEU A 188 -20.77 -14.15 -23.44
C LEU A 188 -20.65 -14.36 -24.95
N SER A 189 -19.68 -15.12 -25.41
CA SER A 189 -19.58 -15.58 -26.80
C SER A 189 -19.78 -17.07 -26.93
#